data_75dd2623daa13b65b344bc04fee414d4
#
_entry.id   75dd2623daa13b65b344bc04fee414d4
#
_cell.length_a   1.000
_cell.length_b   1.000
_cell.length_c   1.000
_cell.angle_alpha   90.00
_cell.angle_beta   90.00
_cell.angle_gamma   90.00
#
_symmetry.space_group_name_H-M   'P 1'
#
loop_
_entity.id
_entity.type
_entity.pdbx_description
1 polymer ?
#
loop_
_entity_poly.entity_id
_entity_poly.type
_entity_poly.pdbx_seq_one_letter_code
_entity_poly.pdbx_strand_id
1 'polypeptide(L)'
;METAVILPPEFWHDGSVWIAEPEPSVESRALAVFARDELRVQDWCFFQTSGTEGARKWVGLTKQALLTSARAVNEHFGITAEDHWLLALPTHHVGGFGILARAHLSGSQVTQLAGKWNASAFVQKCAEVGTTVASLVPTQVFDLVAAKLRAPESMRSVLVGGGALNRELEAAALHLGWPIHCTYGMTETASGIAAQRLPGADMEVLPIWEVSADTEGVLSVRGEALAQGYAICTAGVWRWDAISANTGLRTRDRVEVLEVEGHSYIRFLGRQSGSVKILGELVALGPIQDQIESLKLGLGLHAADAAVCDVADLRKESSLVLAVSGMNSADASRLQKSLNETLRPFEHIHETRMLHAIPRSELGKVMLAELRALL
;
A
#
# COMPACT_ATOMS: atom_id res chain seq x y z
N MET A 1 -6.89 -25.99 -0.82
CA MET A 1 -7.52 -25.18 -1.88
C MET A 1 -8.19 -24.02 -1.17
N GLU A 2 -7.56 -22.87 -1.12
CA GLU A 2 -8.23 -21.66 -0.68
C GLU A 2 -9.27 -21.32 -1.74
N THR A 3 -10.52 -21.47 -1.40
CA THR A 3 -11.65 -21.05 -2.24
C THR A 3 -11.60 -19.53 -2.36
N ALA A 4 -11.56 -19.03 -3.59
CA ALA A 4 -11.71 -17.61 -3.86
C ALA A 4 -12.93 -17.08 -3.08
N VAL A 5 -12.74 -16.07 -2.25
CA VAL A 5 -13.87 -15.34 -1.63
C VAL A 5 -14.47 -14.46 -2.74
N ILE A 6 -15.23 -15.09 -3.64
CA ILE A 6 -16.14 -14.35 -4.52
C ILE A 6 -17.33 -14.00 -3.64
N LEU A 7 -17.44 -12.73 -3.28
CA LEU A 7 -18.57 -12.26 -2.50
C LEU A 7 -19.84 -12.32 -3.36
N PRO A 8 -20.93 -12.93 -2.87
CA PRO A 8 -22.17 -12.96 -3.63
C PRO A 8 -22.71 -11.53 -3.79
N PRO A 9 -23.44 -11.21 -4.89
CA PRO A 9 -23.97 -9.87 -5.13
C PRO A 9 -24.77 -9.30 -3.95
N GLU A 10 -25.49 -10.16 -3.22
CA GLU A 10 -26.32 -9.80 -2.05
C GLU A 10 -25.49 -9.24 -0.92
N PHE A 11 -24.23 -9.66 -0.78
CA PHE A 11 -23.30 -9.17 0.24
C PHE A 11 -23.26 -7.63 0.33
N TRP A 12 -23.31 -6.97 -0.81
CA TRP A 12 -23.19 -5.51 -0.87
C TRP A 12 -24.42 -4.78 -0.32
N HIS A 13 -25.53 -5.51 -0.05
CA HIS A 13 -26.84 -4.93 0.37
C HIS A 13 -27.53 -5.72 1.51
N ASP A 14 -26.86 -6.71 2.13
CA ASP A 14 -27.47 -7.67 3.06
C ASP A 14 -27.48 -7.22 4.53
N GLY A 15 -27.04 -5.99 4.82
CA GLY A 15 -26.95 -5.46 6.20
C GLY A 15 -25.84 -6.09 7.06
N SER A 16 -25.10 -7.07 6.55
CA SER A 16 -24.06 -7.76 7.33
C SER A 16 -22.87 -6.87 7.64
N VAL A 17 -22.25 -7.12 8.79
CA VAL A 17 -20.94 -6.57 9.14
C VAL A 17 -19.88 -7.59 8.75
N TRP A 18 -18.88 -7.14 8.01
CA TRP A 18 -17.74 -7.94 7.56
C TRP A 18 -16.46 -7.52 8.29
N ILE A 19 -15.71 -8.49 8.80
CA ILE A 19 -14.39 -8.25 9.41
C ILE A 19 -13.35 -8.90 8.53
N ALA A 20 -12.49 -8.06 7.96
CA ALA A 20 -11.48 -8.45 6.98
C ALA A 20 -10.25 -9.01 7.68
N GLU A 21 -10.19 -10.34 7.82
CA GLU A 21 -9.02 -11.06 8.35
C GLU A 21 -8.86 -12.40 7.65
N PRO A 22 -7.65 -13.00 7.65
CA PRO A 22 -7.41 -14.29 7.02
C PRO A 22 -8.19 -15.43 7.68
N GLU A 23 -8.20 -15.44 9.02
CA GLU A 23 -8.90 -16.44 9.85
C GLU A 23 -9.53 -15.75 11.05
N PRO A 24 -10.80 -16.12 11.43
CA PRO A 24 -11.50 -15.53 12.55
C PRO A 24 -10.75 -15.68 13.88
N SER A 25 -10.35 -14.56 14.46
CA SER A 25 -9.64 -14.46 15.73
C SER A 25 -10.58 -14.21 16.91
N VAL A 26 -10.06 -14.26 18.14
CA VAL A 26 -10.83 -13.84 19.34
C VAL A 26 -11.13 -12.34 19.25
N GLU A 27 -10.18 -11.56 18.76
CA GLU A 27 -10.31 -10.11 18.63
C GLU A 27 -11.38 -9.72 17.60
N SER A 28 -11.41 -10.36 16.43
CA SER A 28 -12.42 -10.06 15.41
C SER A 28 -13.83 -10.46 15.83
N ARG A 29 -13.98 -11.58 16.55
CA ARG A 29 -15.28 -11.95 17.13
C ARG A 29 -15.76 -10.92 18.16
N ALA A 30 -14.85 -10.40 19.00
CA ALA A 30 -15.17 -9.34 19.95
C ALA A 30 -15.51 -8.02 19.24
N LEU A 31 -14.81 -7.69 18.13
CA LEU A 31 -15.13 -6.55 17.28
C LEU A 31 -16.53 -6.69 16.65
N ALA A 32 -16.90 -7.87 16.19
CA ALA A 32 -18.24 -8.10 15.65
C ALA A 32 -19.35 -7.87 16.68
N VAL A 33 -19.11 -8.27 17.92
CA VAL A 33 -20.02 -7.99 19.05
C VAL A 33 -20.09 -6.49 19.33
N PHE A 34 -18.95 -5.81 19.43
CA PHE A 34 -18.87 -4.36 19.63
C PHE A 34 -19.59 -3.58 18.52
N ALA A 35 -19.37 -3.95 17.26
CA ALA A 35 -20.02 -3.32 16.11
C ALA A 35 -21.55 -3.47 16.15
N ARG A 36 -22.06 -4.68 16.52
CA ARG A 36 -23.48 -4.96 16.58
C ARG A 36 -24.15 -4.31 17.80
N ASP A 37 -23.59 -4.46 18.99
CA ASP A 37 -24.28 -4.18 20.26
C ASP A 37 -24.04 -2.74 20.74
N GLU A 38 -22.84 -2.19 20.54
CA GLU A 38 -22.47 -0.85 20.99
C GLU A 38 -22.54 0.18 19.87
N LEU A 39 -21.92 -0.08 18.71
CA LEU A 39 -21.98 0.84 17.58
C LEU A 39 -23.33 0.76 16.85
N ARG A 40 -24.02 -0.39 16.91
CA ARG A 40 -25.31 -0.67 16.24
C ARG A 40 -25.25 -0.38 14.74
N VAL A 41 -24.13 -0.73 14.11
CA VAL A 41 -23.91 -0.49 12.68
C VAL A 41 -24.33 -1.69 11.84
N GLN A 42 -24.74 -1.41 10.60
CA GLN A 42 -25.06 -2.37 9.55
C GLN A 42 -24.34 -1.94 8.27
N ASP A 43 -24.12 -2.89 7.34
CA ASP A 43 -23.45 -2.63 6.06
C ASP A 43 -22.01 -2.10 6.19
N TRP A 44 -21.28 -2.52 7.24
CA TRP A 44 -19.91 -2.10 7.45
C TRP A 44 -18.91 -3.22 7.22
N CYS A 45 -17.72 -2.80 6.74
CA CYS A 45 -16.54 -3.63 6.66
C CYS A 45 -15.44 -3.03 7.54
N PHE A 46 -14.79 -3.87 8.35
CA PHE A 46 -13.67 -3.46 9.19
C PHE A 46 -12.37 -4.05 8.66
N PHE A 47 -11.38 -3.19 8.41
CA PHE A 47 -10.05 -3.56 7.94
C PHE A 47 -9.00 -3.23 8.98
N GLN A 48 -8.15 -4.20 9.29
CA GLN A 48 -7.06 -3.96 10.24
C GLN A 48 -5.96 -3.13 9.60
N THR A 49 -5.46 -2.12 10.31
CA THR A 49 -4.26 -1.38 9.94
C THR A 49 -3.18 -1.58 10.99
N SER A 50 -1.93 -1.73 10.53
CA SER A 50 -0.78 -1.69 11.41
C SER A 50 -0.57 -0.24 11.88
N GLY A 51 -1.05 0.09 13.07
CA GLY A 51 -0.75 1.36 13.70
C GLY A 51 0.77 1.50 13.86
N THR A 52 1.34 2.61 13.38
CA THR A 52 2.77 2.93 13.55
C THR A 52 3.18 3.12 15.02
N GLU A 53 2.23 3.11 15.95
CA GLU A 53 2.40 3.33 17.41
C GLU A 53 2.04 2.10 18.25
N GLY A 54 2.04 0.89 17.67
CA GLY A 54 1.91 -0.37 18.41
C GLY A 54 0.49 -0.83 18.74
N ALA A 55 -0.54 0.01 18.68
CA ALA A 55 -1.94 -0.40 18.85
C ALA A 55 -2.56 -0.73 17.49
N ARG A 56 -3.10 -1.95 17.35
CA ARG A 56 -3.88 -2.34 16.18
C ARG A 56 -5.18 -1.55 16.14
N LYS A 57 -5.52 -1.02 14.98
CA LYS A 57 -6.76 -0.27 14.74
C LYS A 57 -7.54 -0.94 13.63
N TRP A 58 -8.86 -0.97 13.79
CA TRP A 58 -9.77 -1.46 12.77
C TRP A 58 -10.51 -0.28 12.16
N VAL A 59 -10.26 -0.01 10.89
CA VAL A 59 -10.93 1.05 10.12
C VAL A 59 -12.31 0.58 9.73
N GLY A 60 -13.34 1.32 10.12
CA GLY A 60 -14.73 1.05 9.77
C GLY A 60 -15.13 1.79 8.49
N LEU A 61 -15.44 1.05 7.44
CA LEU A 61 -15.92 1.53 6.14
C LEU A 61 -17.34 1.01 5.91
N THR A 62 -18.23 1.84 5.42
CA THR A 62 -19.52 1.35 4.91
C THR A 62 -19.31 0.60 3.59
N LYS A 63 -20.16 -0.39 3.29
CA LYS A 63 -20.16 -1.03 1.96
C LYS A 63 -20.39 -0.01 0.86
N GLN A 64 -21.23 1.01 1.12
CA GLN A 64 -21.46 2.12 0.20
C GLN A 64 -20.17 2.90 -0.08
N ALA A 65 -19.34 3.19 0.92
CA ALA A 65 -18.04 3.87 0.73
C ALA A 65 -17.10 3.05 -0.17
N LEU A 66 -17.06 1.72 0.04
CA LEU A 66 -16.29 0.80 -0.81
C LEU A 66 -16.79 0.79 -2.27
N LEU A 67 -18.11 0.78 -2.46
CA LEU A 67 -18.70 0.84 -3.80
C LEU A 67 -18.48 2.22 -4.46
N THR A 68 -18.57 3.31 -3.71
CA THR A 68 -18.30 4.67 -4.22
C THR A 68 -16.86 4.80 -4.70
N SER A 69 -15.88 4.35 -3.90
CA SER A 69 -14.47 4.31 -4.31
C SER A 69 -14.26 3.42 -5.53
N ALA A 70 -14.88 2.24 -5.56
CA ALA A 70 -14.77 1.30 -6.66
C ALA A 70 -15.31 1.89 -7.98
N ARG A 71 -16.44 2.61 -7.93
CA ARG A 71 -17.02 3.30 -9.08
C ARG A 71 -16.07 4.35 -9.64
N ALA A 72 -15.53 5.22 -8.80
CA ALA A 72 -14.59 6.25 -9.22
C ALA A 72 -13.34 5.67 -9.89
N VAL A 73 -12.80 4.56 -9.37
CA VAL A 73 -11.68 3.84 -9.98
C VAL A 73 -12.08 3.20 -11.32
N ASN A 74 -13.26 2.57 -11.40
CA ASN A 74 -13.75 1.97 -12.64
C ASN A 74 -13.92 3.02 -13.75
N GLU A 75 -14.49 4.18 -13.43
CA GLU A 75 -14.63 5.29 -14.35
C GLU A 75 -13.28 5.84 -14.81
N HIS A 76 -12.32 6.01 -13.86
CA HIS A 76 -10.98 6.51 -14.17
C HIS A 76 -10.22 5.61 -15.17
N PHE A 77 -10.33 4.29 -15.01
CA PHE A 77 -9.62 3.30 -15.83
C PHE A 77 -10.48 2.68 -16.94
N GLY A 78 -11.74 3.10 -17.09
CA GLY A 78 -12.67 2.54 -18.08
C GLY A 78 -12.89 1.04 -17.87
N ILE A 79 -13.08 0.59 -16.62
CA ILE A 79 -13.33 -0.81 -16.30
C ILE A 79 -14.76 -1.18 -16.67
N THR A 80 -14.94 -2.25 -17.44
CA THR A 80 -16.24 -2.73 -17.96
C THR A 80 -16.43 -4.23 -17.68
N ALA A 81 -17.58 -4.77 -18.07
CA ALA A 81 -17.88 -6.20 -17.98
C ALA A 81 -16.97 -7.08 -18.86
N GLU A 82 -16.29 -6.50 -19.84
CA GLU A 82 -15.35 -7.20 -20.71
C GLU A 82 -13.99 -7.46 -20.03
N ASP A 83 -13.74 -6.78 -18.90
CA ASP A 83 -12.48 -6.92 -18.18
C ASP A 83 -12.42 -8.19 -17.34
N HIS A 84 -11.20 -8.66 -17.14
CA HIS A 84 -10.91 -9.80 -16.28
C HIS A 84 -9.80 -9.45 -15.30
N TRP A 85 -10.13 -9.41 -14.02
CA TRP A 85 -9.19 -9.18 -12.92
C TRP A 85 -8.47 -10.46 -12.51
N LEU A 86 -7.15 -10.39 -12.30
CA LEU A 86 -6.45 -11.40 -11.51
C LEU A 86 -6.20 -10.85 -10.11
N LEU A 87 -6.87 -11.44 -9.12
CA LEU A 87 -6.75 -11.09 -7.71
C LEU A 87 -5.47 -11.72 -7.13
N ALA A 88 -4.42 -10.93 -7.02
CA ALA A 88 -3.12 -11.31 -6.49
C ALA A 88 -2.79 -10.63 -5.14
N LEU A 89 -3.74 -9.89 -4.58
CA LEU A 89 -3.65 -9.24 -3.27
C LEU A 89 -4.60 -9.91 -2.27
N PRO A 90 -4.23 -9.99 -0.99
CA PRO A 90 -5.11 -10.52 0.04
C PRO A 90 -6.38 -9.67 0.20
N THR A 91 -7.53 -10.30 0.32
CA THR A 91 -8.83 -9.61 0.46
C THR A 91 -9.08 -9.03 1.86
N HIS A 92 -8.29 -9.40 2.86
CA HIS A 92 -8.30 -8.75 4.16
C HIS A 92 -7.59 -7.39 4.18
N HIS A 93 -6.97 -6.99 3.06
CA HIS A 93 -6.52 -5.63 2.81
C HIS A 93 -7.45 -4.93 1.82
N VAL A 94 -7.73 -3.64 2.06
CA VAL A 94 -8.65 -2.85 1.24
C VAL A 94 -8.26 -2.81 -0.25
N GLY A 95 -6.96 -2.92 -0.59
CA GLY A 95 -6.48 -2.98 -1.97
C GLY A 95 -6.95 -4.24 -2.72
N GLY A 96 -6.91 -5.40 -2.06
CA GLY A 96 -7.43 -6.66 -2.59
C GLY A 96 -8.96 -6.70 -2.56
N PHE A 97 -9.57 -6.26 -1.44
CA PHE A 97 -11.02 -6.21 -1.31
C PHE A 97 -11.67 -5.27 -2.33
N GLY A 98 -11.01 -4.14 -2.63
CA GLY A 98 -11.48 -3.19 -3.63
C GLY A 98 -11.62 -3.78 -5.04
N ILE A 99 -10.85 -4.83 -5.39
CA ILE A 99 -11.04 -5.56 -6.67
C ILE A 99 -12.43 -6.19 -6.71
N LEU A 100 -12.88 -6.79 -5.61
CA LEU A 100 -14.22 -7.43 -5.53
C LEU A 100 -15.34 -6.39 -5.71
N ALA A 101 -15.19 -5.21 -5.10
CA ALA A 101 -16.13 -4.09 -5.25
C ALA A 101 -16.16 -3.56 -6.71
N ARG A 102 -14.98 -3.40 -7.33
CA ARG A 102 -14.85 -2.95 -8.71
C ARG A 102 -15.49 -3.92 -9.70
N ALA A 103 -15.21 -5.22 -9.51
CA ALA A 103 -15.77 -6.28 -10.34
C ALA A 103 -17.29 -6.40 -10.16
N HIS A 104 -17.80 -6.28 -8.93
CA HIS A 104 -19.25 -6.27 -8.68
C HIS A 104 -19.96 -5.15 -9.45
N LEU A 105 -19.42 -3.92 -9.42
CA LEU A 105 -20.03 -2.77 -10.09
C LEU A 105 -19.93 -2.82 -11.62
N SER A 106 -18.81 -3.30 -12.15
CA SER A 106 -18.60 -3.36 -13.61
C SER A 106 -19.17 -4.62 -14.25
N GLY A 107 -19.49 -5.65 -13.47
CA GLY A 107 -19.81 -6.98 -14.00
C GLY A 107 -18.61 -7.74 -14.56
N SER A 108 -17.37 -7.27 -14.32
CA SER A 108 -16.15 -7.90 -14.80
C SER A 108 -15.87 -9.22 -14.07
N GLN A 109 -15.10 -10.08 -14.71
CA GLN A 109 -14.69 -11.36 -14.13
C GLN A 109 -13.54 -11.19 -13.12
N VAL A 110 -13.48 -12.10 -12.14
CA VAL A 110 -12.37 -12.17 -11.18
C VAL A 110 -11.87 -13.60 -11.09
N THR A 111 -10.58 -13.80 -11.31
CA THR A 111 -9.88 -15.05 -10.98
C THR A 111 -8.91 -14.77 -9.84
N GLN A 112 -8.88 -15.64 -8.83
CA GLN A 112 -7.91 -15.55 -7.73
C GLN A 112 -6.62 -16.29 -8.10
N LEU A 113 -5.47 -15.66 -7.84
CA LEU A 113 -4.18 -16.34 -7.91
C LEU A 113 -4.09 -17.34 -6.75
N ALA A 114 -3.86 -18.61 -7.07
CA ALA A 114 -3.76 -19.67 -6.06
C ALA A 114 -2.42 -19.61 -5.30
N GLY A 115 -2.47 -19.86 -3.99
CA GLY A 115 -1.29 -19.97 -3.14
C GLY A 115 -0.59 -18.64 -2.84
N LYS A 116 0.66 -18.73 -2.41
CA LYS A 116 1.49 -17.54 -2.15
C LYS A 116 1.93 -16.88 -3.46
N TRP A 117 2.20 -15.56 -3.39
CA TRP A 117 2.71 -14.80 -4.52
C TRP A 117 3.93 -15.48 -5.15
N ASN A 118 3.88 -15.61 -6.47
CA ASN A 118 4.98 -16.04 -7.32
C ASN A 118 4.84 -15.35 -8.68
N ALA A 119 5.86 -14.60 -9.09
CA ALA A 119 5.81 -13.77 -10.30
C ALA A 119 5.57 -14.59 -11.57
N SER A 120 6.23 -15.75 -11.72
CA SER A 120 6.05 -16.62 -12.90
C SER A 120 4.66 -17.23 -12.95
N ALA A 121 4.14 -17.70 -11.80
CA ALA A 121 2.78 -18.24 -11.71
C ALA A 121 1.71 -17.16 -12.00
N PHE A 122 1.97 -15.91 -11.57
CA PHE A 122 1.10 -14.77 -11.88
C PHE A 122 1.03 -14.52 -13.39
N VAL A 123 2.18 -14.42 -14.07
CA VAL A 123 2.22 -14.19 -15.53
C VAL A 123 1.57 -15.33 -16.30
N GLN A 124 1.85 -16.58 -15.91
CA GLN A 124 1.23 -17.76 -16.52
C GLN A 124 -0.29 -17.73 -16.37
N LYS A 125 -0.79 -17.41 -15.15
CA LYS A 125 -2.23 -17.33 -14.89
C LYS A 125 -2.87 -16.18 -15.65
N CYS A 126 -2.22 -14.99 -15.75
CA CYS A 126 -2.69 -13.90 -16.57
C CYS A 126 -2.90 -14.31 -18.04
N ALA A 127 -1.93 -15.02 -18.62
CA ALA A 127 -2.02 -15.49 -20.01
C ALA A 127 -3.09 -16.56 -20.18
N GLU A 128 -3.22 -17.49 -19.20
CA GLU A 128 -4.20 -18.58 -19.22
C GLU A 128 -5.64 -18.07 -19.24
N VAL A 129 -5.96 -17.07 -18.42
CA VAL A 129 -7.33 -16.57 -18.25
C VAL A 129 -7.63 -15.30 -19.04
N GLY A 130 -6.65 -14.75 -19.78
CA GLY A 130 -6.83 -13.51 -20.52
C GLY A 130 -7.02 -12.29 -19.62
N THR A 131 -6.26 -12.19 -18.52
CA THR A 131 -6.34 -11.07 -17.59
C THR A 131 -6.08 -9.74 -18.30
N THR A 132 -6.98 -8.78 -18.10
CA THR A 132 -6.85 -7.42 -18.66
C THR A 132 -6.42 -6.40 -17.63
N VAL A 133 -6.77 -6.60 -16.36
CA VAL A 133 -6.48 -5.66 -15.27
C VAL A 133 -5.99 -6.41 -14.03
N ALA A 134 -5.00 -5.85 -13.35
CA ALA A 134 -4.52 -6.36 -12.05
C ALA A 134 -4.22 -5.20 -11.09
N SER A 135 -4.24 -5.49 -9.78
CA SER A 135 -3.66 -4.59 -8.77
C SER A 135 -2.50 -5.29 -8.11
N LEU A 136 -1.37 -4.59 -8.00
CA LEU A 136 -0.13 -5.09 -7.43
C LEU A 136 0.44 -4.09 -6.41
N VAL A 137 1.40 -4.57 -5.61
CA VAL A 137 2.24 -3.72 -4.77
C VAL A 137 3.64 -3.59 -5.38
N PRO A 138 4.43 -2.55 -5.01
CA PRO A 138 5.76 -2.33 -5.58
C PRO A 138 6.70 -3.53 -5.52
N THR A 139 6.67 -4.32 -4.44
CA THR A 139 7.48 -5.54 -4.30
C THR A 139 7.12 -6.60 -5.34
N GLN A 140 5.85 -6.73 -5.69
CA GLN A 140 5.41 -7.65 -6.74
C GLN A 140 5.87 -7.18 -8.13
N VAL A 141 5.83 -5.86 -8.40
CA VAL A 141 6.39 -5.29 -9.63
C VAL A 141 7.90 -5.53 -9.69
N PHE A 142 8.61 -5.36 -8.57
CA PHE A 142 10.03 -5.67 -8.47
C PHE A 142 10.33 -7.11 -8.86
N ASP A 143 9.56 -8.08 -8.36
CA ASP A 143 9.75 -9.50 -8.68
C ASP A 143 9.54 -9.80 -10.17
N LEU A 144 8.54 -9.15 -10.80
CA LEU A 144 8.30 -9.26 -12.25
C LEU A 144 9.51 -8.75 -13.06
N VAL A 145 10.04 -7.58 -12.68
CA VAL A 145 11.20 -6.95 -13.36
C VAL A 145 12.47 -7.75 -13.13
N ALA A 146 12.74 -8.17 -11.89
CA ALA A 146 13.92 -8.97 -11.53
C ALA A 146 13.96 -10.31 -12.27
N ALA A 147 12.79 -10.94 -12.45
CA ALA A 147 12.63 -12.17 -13.22
C ALA A 147 12.54 -11.93 -14.76
N LYS A 148 12.60 -10.67 -15.22
CA LYS A 148 12.48 -10.26 -16.63
C LYS A 148 11.21 -10.80 -17.32
N LEU A 149 10.13 -10.90 -16.60
CA LEU A 149 8.85 -11.40 -17.09
C LEU A 149 8.10 -10.31 -17.85
N ARG A 150 7.73 -10.60 -19.09
CA ARG A 150 6.95 -9.67 -19.94
C ARG A 150 5.47 -9.74 -19.62
N ALA A 151 4.79 -8.62 -19.79
CA ALA A 151 3.34 -8.56 -19.67
C ALA A 151 2.67 -9.40 -20.78
N PRO A 152 1.59 -10.14 -20.47
CA PRO A 152 0.73 -10.74 -21.50
C PRO A 152 0.07 -9.67 -22.36
N GLU A 153 -0.20 -9.99 -23.64
CA GLU A 153 -0.81 -9.04 -24.60
C GLU A 153 -2.21 -8.56 -24.17
N SER A 154 -2.92 -9.38 -23.40
CA SER A 154 -4.24 -9.02 -22.87
C SER A 154 -4.20 -7.94 -21.79
N MET A 155 -3.06 -7.75 -21.10
CA MET A 155 -2.92 -6.84 -19.97
C MET A 155 -2.98 -5.38 -20.43
N ARG A 156 -4.01 -4.62 -20.03
CA ARG A 156 -4.19 -3.22 -20.40
C ARG A 156 -3.94 -2.22 -19.27
N SER A 157 -4.00 -2.67 -18.01
CA SER A 157 -3.74 -1.81 -16.85
C SER A 157 -3.27 -2.61 -15.64
N VAL A 158 -2.22 -2.14 -14.98
CA VAL A 158 -1.74 -2.65 -13.69
C VAL A 158 -1.73 -1.50 -12.69
N LEU A 159 -2.65 -1.53 -11.73
CA LEU A 159 -2.78 -0.53 -10.68
C LEU A 159 -1.78 -0.86 -9.57
N VAL A 160 -0.82 0.01 -9.34
CA VAL A 160 0.23 -0.20 -8.32
C VAL A 160 0.03 0.76 -7.16
N GLY A 161 -0.24 0.20 -5.99
CA GLY A 161 -0.49 0.96 -4.78
C GLY A 161 0.11 0.34 -3.53
N GLY A 162 -0.25 0.87 -2.37
CA GLY A 162 0.21 0.34 -1.09
C GLY A 162 1.63 0.73 -0.68
N GLY A 163 2.44 1.29 -1.57
CA GLY A 163 3.80 1.80 -1.34
C GLY A 163 4.23 2.69 -2.49
N ALA A 164 5.34 3.41 -2.33
CA ALA A 164 5.93 4.18 -3.41
C ALA A 164 6.59 3.23 -4.44
N LEU A 165 6.33 3.48 -5.72
CA LEU A 165 7.04 2.85 -6.82
C LEU A 165 8.10 3.84 -7.31
N ASN A 166 9.38 3.48 -7.26
CA ASN A 166 10.42 4.36 -7.76
C ASN A 166 10.42 4.41 -9.30
N ARG A 167 10.93 5.51 -9.87
CA ARG A 167 10.87 5.77 -11.31
C ARG A 167 11.65 4.76 -12.13
N GLU A 168 12.77 4.24 -11.61
CA GLU A 168 13.61 3.26 -12.29
C GLU A 168 12.87 1.93 -12.42
N LEU A 169 12.17 1.49 -11.38
CA LEU A 169 11.38 0.27 -11.38
C LEU A 169 10.14 0.42 -12.29
N GLU A 170 9.46 1.58 -12.25
CA GLU A 170 8.36 1.90 -13.16
C GLU A 170 8.81 1.83 -14.62
N ALA A 171 9.93 2.50 -14.97
CA ALA A 171 10.49 2.48 -16.33
C ALA A 171 10.91 1.07 -16.76
N ALA A 172 11.51 0.28 -15.87
CA ALA A 172 11.90 -1.10 -16.16
C ALA A 172 10.67 -2.01 -16.40
N ALA A 173 9.60 -1.84 -15.63
CA ALA A 173 8.35 -2.57 -15.83
C ALA A 173 7.68 -2.19 -17.17
N LEU A 174 7.63 -0.90 -17.50
CA LEU A 174 7.13 -0.41 -18.79
C LEU A 174 7.91 -0.98 -19.97
N HIS A 175 9.25 -1.09 -19.86
CA HIS A 175 10.10 -1.71 -20.89
C HIS A 175 9.76 -3.20 -21.11
N LEU A 176 9.29 -3.90 -20.08
CA LEU A 176 8.80 -5.27 -20.16
C LEU A 176 7.34 -5.37 -20.65
N GLY A 177 6.71 -4.23 -20.97
CA GLY A 177 5.35 -4.15 -21.50
C GLY A 177 4.26 -4.07 -20.42
N TRP A 178 4.62 -3.94 -19.13
CA TRP A 178 3.62 -3.79 -18.06
C TRP A 178 3.01 -2.38 -18.08
N PRO A 179 1.70 -2.24 -18.29
CA PRO A 179 1.01 -0.93 -18.31
C PRO A 179 0.77 -0.45 -16.88
N ILE A 180 1.84 0.01 -16.22
CA ILE A 180 1.83 0.44 -14.82
C ILE A 180 1.13 1.79 -14.68
N HIS A 181 0.22 1.87 -13.69
CA HIS A 181 -0.40 3.11 -13.22
C HIS A 181 -0.23 3.18 -11.70
N CYS A 182 0.57 4.13 -11.23
CA CYS A 182 0.68 4.37 -9.80
C CYS A 182 -0.64 4.89 -9.23
N THR A 183 -1.02 4.39 -8.05
CA THR A 183 -2.22 4.81 -7.33
C THR A 183 -1.86 5.21 -5.92
N TYR A 184 -2.53 6.23 -5.40
CA TYR A 184 -2.39 6.69 -4.03
C TYR A 184 -3.71 6.55 -3.29
N GLY A 185 -3.63 6.03 -2.08
CA GLY A 185 -4.76 5.85 -1.20
C GLY A 185 -4.38 5.09 0.07
N MET A 186 -5.35 4.88 0.92
CA MET A 186 -5.19 4.22 2.21
C MET A 186 -6.46 3.47 2.61
N THR A 187 -6.41 2.72 3.69
CA THR A 187 -7.57 1.98 4.18
C THR A 187 -8.72 2.92 4.50
N GLU A 188 -8.42 4.07 5.09
CA GLU A 188 -9.37 5.10 5.48
C GLU A 188 -10.12 5.74 4.31
N THR A 189 -9.63 5.57 3.09
CA THR A 189 -10.24 6.10 1.86
C THR A 189 -10.78 5.01 0.93
N ALA A 190 -11.13 3.86 1.50
CA ALA A 190 -11.65 2.71 0.76
C ALA A 190 -10.78 2.33 -0.46
N SER A 191 -9.46 2.48 -0.37
CA SER A 191 -8.42 2.22 -1.35
C SER A 191 -7.89 3.48 -2.07
N GLY A 192 -8.64 4.07 -3.01
CA GLY A 192 -8.09 5.06 -3.95
C GLY A 192 -8.46 6.51 -3.65
N ILE A 193 -7.46 7.41 -3.61
CA ILE A 193 -7.64 8.87 -3.61
C ILE A 193 -7.28 9.43 -4.98
N ALA A 194 -6.14 9.01 -5.54
CA ALA A 194 -5.63 9.51 -6.80
C ALA A 194 -4.94 8.39 -7.59
N ALA A 195 -4.88 8.55 -8.91
CA ALA A 195 -4.26 7.56 -9.81
C ALA A 195 -3.69 8.22 -11.07
N GLN A 196 -2.62 7.65 -11.61
CA GLN A 196 -2.09 8.04 -12.91
C GLN A 196 -3.04 7.61 -14.04
N ARG A 197 -3.36 8.54 -14.96
CA ARG A 197 -4.02 8.16 -16.23
C ARG A 197 -3.04 7.54 -17.22
N LEU A 198 -1.84 8.09 -17.27
CA LEU A 198 -0.75 7.61 -18.12
C LEU A 198 0.46 7.30 -17.24
N PRO A 199 1.23 6.27 -17.60
CA PRO A 199 2.46 5.96 -16.89
C PRO A 199 3.40 7.16 -16.77
N GLY A 200 3.98 7.36 -15.58
CA GLY A 200 4.90 8.46 -15.30
C GLY A 200 4.27 9.85 -15.11
N ALA A 201 2.95 10.00 -15.29
CA ALA A 201 2.23 11.25 -15.04
C ALA A 201 2.03 11.49 -13.53
N ASP A 202 1.67 12.73 -13.15
CA ASP A 202 1.17 13.01 -11.81
C ASP A 202 -0.17 12.28 -11.59
N MET A 203 -0.48 11.93 -10.35
CA MET A 203 -1.71 11.19 -10.01
C MET A 203 -2.89 12.17 -9.93
N GLU A 204 -3.86 12.01 -10.82
CA GLU A 204 -5.12 12.76 -10.82
C GLU A 204 -5.98 12.33 -9.63
N VAL A 205 -6.50 13.29 -8.88
CA VAL A 205 -7.43 13.06 -7.78
C VAL A 205 -8.77 12.57 -8.33
N LEU A 206 -9.27 11.47 -7.80
CA LEU A 206 -10.58 10.94 -8.21
C LEU A 206 -11.70 11.91 -7.81
N PRO A 207 -12.74 12.09 -8.63
CA PRO A 207 -13.76 13.16 -8.47
C PRO A 207 -14.56 13.12 -7.15
N ILE A 208 -14.51 12.02 -6.43
CA ILE A 208 -15.18 11.81 -5.14
C ILE A 208 -14.41 12.42 -3.95
N TRP A 209 -13.25 13.03 -4.19
CA TRP A 209 -12.37 13.54 -3.15
C TRP A 209 -12.11 15.03 -3.28
N GLU A 210 -12.14 15.71 -2.15
CA GLU A 210 -11.57 17.03 -1.95
C GLU A 210 -10.25 16.87 -1.18
N VAL A 211 -9.16 17.40 -1.72
CA VAL A 211 -7.83 17.31 -1.15
C VAL A 211 -7.25 18.69 -0.89
N SER A 212 -6.47 18.82 0.16
CA SER A 212 -5.69 20.01 0.45
C SER A 212 -4.41 19.64 1.19
N ALA A 213 -3.39 20.48 1.07
CA ALA A 213 -2.17 20.35 1.85
C ALA A 213 -2.01 21.59 2.74
N ASP A 214 -1.61 21.39 4.00
CA ASP A 214 -1.30 22.49 4.90
C ASP A 214 0.08 23.11 4.58
N THR A 215 0.51 24.09 5.38
CA THR A 215 1.80 24.80 5.19
C THR A 215 3.03 23.90 5.31
N GLU A 216 2.89 22.72 5.94
CA GLU A 216 3.93 21.68 6.03
C GLU A 216 3.81 20.65 4.90
N GLY A 217 2.83 20.80 4.01
CA GLY A 217 2.51 19.87 2.93
C GLY A 217 1.73 18.63 3.38
N VAL A 218 1.15 18.61 4.59
CA VAL A 218 0.42 17.46 5.09
C VAL A 218 -0.97 17.41 4.47
N LEU A 219 -1.28 16.27 3.86
CA LEU A 219 -2.54 16.03 3.16
C LEU A 219 -3.72 15.94 4.13
N SER A 220 -4.76 16.69 3.83
CA SER A 220 -6.12 16.50 4.35
C SER A 220 -7.04 16.07 3.21
N VAL A 221 -7.92 15.10 3.48
CA VAL A 221 -8.85 14.53 2.49
C VAL A 221 -10.26 14.45 3.05
N ARG A 222 -11.24 14.83 2.23
CA ARG A 222 -12.67 14.66 2.47
C ARG A 222 -13.32 14.02 1.25
N GLY A 223 -14.39 13.27 1.44
CA GLY A 223 -15.12 12.66 0.34
C GLY A 223 -16.06 11.56 0.77
N GLU A 224 -16.87 11.11 -0.19
CA GLU A 224 -17.99 10.17 0.05
C GLU A 224 -17.53 8.76 0.43
N ALA A 225 -16.30 8.39 0.10
CA ALA A 225 -15.74 7.08 0.43
C ALA A 225 -14.82 7.08 1.67
N LEU A 226 -14.90 8.16 2.49
CA LEU A 226 -14.12 8.27 3.72
C LEU A 226 -14.64 7.28 4.78
N ALA A 227 -13.70 6.67 5.52
CA ALA A 227 -14.01 5.82 6.66
C ALA A 227 -14.76 6.59 7.75
N GLN A 228 -15.59 5.87 8.49
CA GLN A 228 -16.40 6.43 9.57
C GLN A 228 -15.58 6.61 10.86
N GLY A 229 -14.46 5.90 11.01
CA GLY A 229 -13.60 5.97 12.17
C GLY A 229 -12.82 4.70 12.43
N TYR A 230 -12.33 4.57 13.66
CA TYR A 230 -11.52 3.46 14.13
C TYR A 230 -12.13 2.77 15.33
N ALA A 231 -12.25 1.45 15.27
CA ALA A 231 -12.45 0.63 16.45
C ALA A 231 -11.08 0.24 17.00
N ILE A 232 -10.84 0.56 18.28
CA ILE A 232 -9.55 0.37 18.96
C ILE A 232 -9.79 -0.44 20.21
N CYS A 233 -9.06 -1.56 20.36
CA CYS A 233 -9.09 -2.38 21.56
C CYS A 233 -7.86 -2.10 22.42
N THR A 234 -8.07 -1.73 23.69
CA THR A 234 -7.00 -1.56 24.67
C THR A 234 -7.33 -2.35 25.92
N ALA A 235 -6.51 -3.31 26.29
CA ALA A 235 -6.74 -4.20 27.44
C ALA A 235 -8.12 -4.86 27.45
N GLY A 236 -8.64 -5.25 26.28
CA GLY A 236 -9.93 -5.90 26.12
C GLY A 236 -11.15 -4.94 26.10
N VAL A 237 -10.91 -3.63 26.23
CA VAL A 237 -11.97 -2.60 26.16
C VAL A 237 -11.95 -1.96 24.77
N TRP A 238 -13.09 -2.00 24.09
CA TRP A 238 -13.30 -1.37 22.79
C TRP A 238 -13.71 0.09 22.94
N ARG A 239 -13.21 0.94 22.06
CA ARG A 239 -13.65 2.32 21.88
C ARG A 239 -13.77 2.64 20.41
N TRP A 240 -14.64 3.58 20.09
CA TRP A 240 -14.79 4.14 18.75
C TRP A 240 -14.17 5.53 18.70
N ASP A 241 -13.32 5.76 17.71
CA ASP A 241 -12.71 7.05 17.42
C ASP A 241 -13.20 7.50 16.04
N ALA A 242 -14.19 8.38 16.02
CA ALA A 242 -14.89 8.76 14.80
C ALA A 242 -14.05 9.71 13.93
N ILE A 243 -14.11 9.53 12.62
CA ILE A 243 -13.63 10.51 11.65
C ILE A 243 -14.81 11.42 11.27
N SER A 244 -14.65 12.72 11.49
CA SER A 244 -15.71 13.69 11.17
C SER A 244 -15.78 13.92 9.65
N ALA A 245 -16.95 13.69 9.05
CA ALA A 245 -17.18 13.99 7.64
C ALA A 245 -16.97 15.48 7.31
N ASN A 246 -17.23 16.39 8.27
CA ASN A 246 -17.09 17.83 8.06
C ASN A 246 -15.62 18.30 8.00
N THR A 247 -14.76 17.73 8.86
CA THR A 247 -13.33 18.09 8.90
C THR A 247 -12.48 17.18 8.00
N GLY A 248 -13.00 16.03 7.63
CA GLY A 248 -12.25 15.02 6.89
C GLY A 248 -11.17 14.35 7.71
N LEU A 249 -10.23 13.74 7.03
CA LEU A 249 -9.07 13.07 7.59
C LEU A 249 -7.80 13.88 7.29
N ARG A 250 -7.14 14.38 8.34
CA ARG A 250 -5.76 14.86 8.23
C ARG A 250 -4.85 13.66 8.33
N THR A 251 -4.11 13.39 7.27
CA THR A 251 -3.20 12.25 7.18
C THR A 251 -1.84 12.54 7.84
N ARG A 252 -0.90 11.62 7.73
CA ARG A 252 0.52 11.85 8.04
C ARG A 252 1.37 11.90 6.78
N ASP A 253 0.75 11.92 5.60
CA ASP A 253 1.43 11.91 4.31
C ASP A 253 1.66 13.36 3.84
N ARG A 254 2.85 13.64 3.36
CA ARG A 254 3.22 14.90 2.75
C ARG A 254 3.07 14.79 1.24
N VAL A 255 2.40 15.76 0.68
CA VAL A 255 2.11 15.83 -0.76
C VAL A 255 2.31 17.26 -1.29
N GLU A 256 2.50 17.36 -2.59
CA GLU A 256 2.25 18.54 -3.37
C GLU A 256 0.91 18.38 -4.06
N VAL A 257 0.01 19.36 -3.90
CA VAL A 257 -1.28 19.40 -4.59
C VAL A 257 -1.16 20.42 -5.71
N LEU A 258 -1.46 20.02 -6.93
CA LEU A 258 -1.36 20.84 -8.14
C LEU A 258 -2.76 20.94 -8.74
N GLU A 259 -3.13 22.15 -9.19
CA GLU A 259 -4.37 22.41 -9.94
C GLU A 259 -4.04 22.69 -11.40
N VAL A 260 -4.54 21.88 -12.30
CA VAL A 260 -4.34 22.05 -13.75
C VAL A 260 -5.68 21.87 -14.46
N GLU A 261 -6.14 22.90 -15.16
CA GLU A 261 -7.38 22.89 -15.96
C GLU A 261 -8.63 22.42 -15.19
N GLY A 262 -8.69 22.75 -13.88
CA GLY A 262 -9.82 22.37 -13.01
C GLY A 262 -9.75 20.93 -12.45
N HIS A 263 -8.65 20.23 -12.64
CA HIS A 263 -8.35 18.95 -12.06
C HIS A 263 -7.26 19.07 -11.00
N SER A 264 -7.45 18.41 -9.86
CA SER A 264 -6.43 18.32 -8.81
C SER A 264 -5.53 17.12 -9.05
N TYR A 265 -4.24 17.31 -8.84
CA TYR A 265 -3.22 16.25 -8.92
C TYR A 265 -2.44 16.17 -7.62
N ILE A 266 -1.99 14.97 -7.26
CA ILE A 266 -1.15 14.73 -6.10
C ILE A 266 0.20 14.17 -6.53
N ARG A 267 1.27 14.78 -5.98
CA ARG A 267 2.61 14.21 -5.97
C ARG A 267 2.99 13.87 -4.54
N PHE A 268 3.21 12.58 -4.28
CA PHE A 268 3.59 12.10 -2.95
C PHE A 268 5.04 12.48 -2.63
N LEU A 269 5.27 13.10 -1.46
CA LEU A 269 6.59 13.57 -1.01
C LEU A 269 7.16 12.75 0.17
N GLY A 270 6.35 11.85 0.78
CA GLY A 270 6.78 11.02 1.90
C GLY A 270 5.79 11.05 3.08
N ARG A 271 6.20 10.47 4.20
CA ARG A 271 5.40 10.42 5.45
C ARG A 271 6.06 11.21 6.57
N GLN A 272 5.25 11.90 7.40
CA GLN A 272 5.74 12.49 8.66
C GLN A 272 6.21 11.40 9.65
N SER A 273 5.51 10.27 9.73
CA SER A 273 5.89 9.10 10.52
C SER A 273 6.81 8.18 9.71
N GLY A 274 8.06 8.26 9.88
CA GLY A 274 9.10 7.60 9.10
C GLY A 274 10.21 8.58 8.81
N SER A 275 10.13 9.75 9.43
CA SER A 275 11.23 10.70 9.49
C SER A 275 11.86 10.65 10.87
N VAL A 276 13.17 10.72 10.92
CA VAL A 276 13.97 10.73 12.14
C VAL A 276 14.80 12.00 12.19
N LYS A 277 15.09 12.48 13.40
CA LYS A 277 15.99 13.63 13.57
C LYS A 277 17.43 13.13 13.65
N ILE A 278 18.27 13.69 12.80
CA ILE A 278 19.72 13.43 12.79
C ILE A 278 20.41 14.79 12.80
N LEU A 279 21.11 15.13 13.87
CA LEU A 279 21.78 16.41 14.06
C LEU A 279 20.83 17.62 13.90
N GLY A 280 19.59 17.49 14.37
CA GLY A 280 18.55 18.52 14.26
C GLY A 280 17.81 18.56 12.92
N GLU A 281 18.31 17.87 11.89
CA GLU A 281 17.69 17.78 10.58
C GLU A 281 16.68 16.63 10.50
N LEU A 282 15.55 16.86 9.84
CA LEU A 282 14.51 15.83 9.64
C LEU A 282 14.83 14.99 8.38
N VAL A 283 15.10 13.71 8.58
CA VAL A 283 15.44 12.74 7.53
C VAL A 283 14.27 11.80 7.30
N ALA A 284 13.75 11.75 6.09
CA ALA A 284 12.69 10.82 5.70
C ALA A 284 13.31 9.46 5.29
N LEU A 285 12.91 8.37 5.95
CA LEU A 285 13.43 7.04 5.66
C LEU A 285 12.88 6.44 4.36
N GLY A 286 11.66 6.84 3.94
CA GLY A 286 11.02 6.31 2.73
C GLY A 286 11.86 6.52 1.47
N PRO A 287 12.28 7.75 1.12
CA PRO A 287 13.15 8.00 -0.03
C PRO A 287 14.47 7.23 0.01
N ILE A 288 15.06 7.02 1.19
CA ILE A 288 16.27 6.22 1.33
C ILE A 288 15.96 4.73 1.05
N GLN A 289 14.83 4.23 1.51
CA GLN A 289 14.38 2.86 1.19
C GLN A 289 14.16 2.68 -0.32
N ASP A 290 13.57 3.65 -1.00
CA ASP A 290 13.37 3.62 -2.46
C ASP A 290 14.71 3.57 -3.21
N GLN A 291 15.72 4.31 -2.74
CA GLN A 291 17.08 4.25 -3.29
C GLN A 291 17.73 2.88 -3.06
N ILE A 292 17.53 2.26 -1.89
CA ILE A 292 18.02 0.88 -1.62
C ILE A 292 17.45 -0.09 -2.65
N GLU A 293 16.14 -0.04 -2.93
CA GLU A 293 15.51 -0.95 -3.90
C GLU A 293 16.05 -0.72 -5.33
N SER A 294 16.23 0.55 -5.73
CA SER A 294 16.86 0.87 -7.02
C SER A 294 18.28 0.33 -7.13
N LEU A 295 19.11 0.54 -6.10
CA LEU A 295 20.50 0.09 -6.08
C LEU A 295 20.60 -1.44 -6.08
N LYS A 296 19.72 -2.14 -5.35
CA LYS A 296 19.65 -3.60 -5.39
C LYS A 296 19.42 -4.12 -6.81
N LEU A 297 18.52 -3.48 -7.55
CA LEU A 297 18.25 -3.84 -8.94
C LEU A 297 19.47 -3.60 -9.83
N GLY A 298 20.10 -2.42 -9.74
CA GLY A 298 21.29 -2.05 -10.51
C GLY A 298 22.53 -2.90 -10.19
N LEU A 299 22.69 -3.34 -8.96
CA LEU A 299 23.81 -4.18 -8.50
C LEU A 299 23.58 -5.68 -8.68
N GLY A 300 22.41 -6.11 -9.19
CA GLY A 300 22.06 -7.52 -9.34
C GLY A 300 21.75 -8.24 -8.02
N LEU A 301 21.39 -7.51 -6.97
CA LEU A 301 21.10 -8.03 -5.63
C LEU A 301 19.60 -8.30 -5.39
N HIS A 302 18.87 -8.60 -6.44
CA HIS A 302 17.41 -8.76 -6.40
C HIS A 302 16.92 -9.96 -5.56
N ALA A 303 17.77 -10.96 -5.31
CA ALA A 303 17.44 -12.09 -4.43
C ALA A 303 17.68 -11.77 -2.94
N ALA A 304 18.30 -10.64 -2.62
CA ALA A 304 18.62 -10.22 -1.27
C ALA A 304 17.59 -9.19 -0.76
N ASP A 305 17.44 -9.07 0.54
CA ASP A 305 16.62 -8.05 1.17
C ASP A 305 17.46 -7.02 1.90
N ALA A 306 17.00 -5.74 1.89
CA ALA A 306 17.67 -4.65 2.56
C ALA A 306 16.67 -3.57 3.01
N ALA A 307 16.90 -2.99 4.18
CA ALA A 307 16.09 -1.90 4.71
C ALA A 307 16.93 -0.91 5.52
N VAL A 308 16.56 0.38 5.43
CA VAL A 308 17.09 1.41 6.32
C VAL A 308 16.26 1.47 7.59
N CYS A 309 16.93 1.61 8.72
CA CYS A 309 16.33 1.81 10.03
C CYS A 309 17.12 2.86 10.82
N ASP A 310 16.45 3.57 11.69
CA ASP A 310 17.10 4.44 12.68
C ASP A 310 17.37 3.68 13.98
N VAL A 311 18.48 4.01 14.60
CA VAL A 311 18.82 3.61 15.97
C VAL A 311 19.12 4.85 16.79
N ALA A 312 18.82 4.80 18.10
CA ALA A 312 19.12 5.92 18.99
C ALA A 312 20.62 6.19 19.05
N ASP A 313 21.00 7.46 18.94
CA ASP A 313 22.38 7.93 19.05
C ASP A 313 22.45 9.08 20.06
N LEU A 314 23.26 8.93 21.08
CA LEU A 314 23.36 9.93 22.17
C LEU A 314 23.85 11.32 21.74
N ARG A 315 24.57 11.40 20.61
CA ARG A 315 25.14 12.64 20.09
C ARG A 315 24.35 13.21 18.93
N LYS A 316 23.78 12.35 18.09
CA LYS A 316 23.12 12.73 16.82
C LYS A 316 21.60 12.66 16.92
N GLU A 317 21.02 12.34 18.09
CA GLU A 317 19.64 11.96 18.33
C GLU A 317 19.31 10.58 17.73
N SER A 318 19.58 10.39 16.43
CA SER A 318 19.49 9.11 15.74
C SER A 318 20.64 8.94 14.75
N SER A 319 20.96 7.71 14.41
CA SER A 319 21.81 7.34 13.28
C SER A 319 21.11 6.29 12.42
N LEU A 320 21.48 6.24 11.13
CA LEU A 320 20.91 5.27 10.19
C LEU A 320 21.75 4.00 10.17
N VAL A 321 21.05 2.86 10.14
CA VAL A 321 21.61 1.52 10.00
C VAL A 321 21.01 0.87 8.75
N LEU A 322 21.84 0.21 7.95
CA LEU A 322 21.42 -0.64 6.85
C LEU A 322 21.27 -2.08 7.37
N ALA A 323 20.05 -2.57 7.46
CA ALA A 323 19.78 -3.97 7.73
C ALA A 323 19.75 -4.74 6.39
N VAL A 324 20.41 -5.88 6.32
CA VAL A 324 20.46 -6.70 5.10
C VAL A 324 20.27 -8.18 5.42
N SER A 325 19.67 -8.92 4.48
CA SER A 325 19.56 -10.38 4.56
C SER A 325 19.71 -11.02 3.17
N GLY A 326 20.10 -12.29 3.12
CA GLY A 326 20.26 -13.01 1.86
C GLY A 326 21.43 -12.54 0.97
N MET A 327 22.38 -11.78 1.50
CA MET A 327 23.59 -11.35 0.79
C MET A 327 24.85 -11.57 1.64
N ASN A 328 26.03 -11.59 1.00
CA ASN A 328 27.30 -11.67 1.69
C ASN A 328 27.81 -10.28 2.11
N SER A 329 28.87 -10.23 2.96
CA SER A 329 29.41 -8.97 3.49
C SER A 329 30.02 -8.06 2.42
N ALA A 330 30.56 -8.61 1.32
CA ALA A 330 31.11 -7.82 0.23
C ALA A 330 29.98 -7.09 -0.54
N ASP A 331 28.90 -7.78 -0.82
CA ASP A 331 27.71 -7.19 -1.48
C ASP A 331 27.03 -6.16 -0.57
N ALA A 332 26.93 -6.44 0.73
CA ALA A 332 26.41 -5.50 1.72
C ALA A 332 27.25 -4.20 1.77
N SER A 333 28.56 -4.32 1.79
CA SER A 333 29.48 -3.16 1.75
C SER A 333 29.38 -2.38 0.44
N ARG A 334 29.21 -3.08 -0.69
CA ARG A 334 29.01 -2.45 -2.02
C ARG A 334 27.70 -1.66 -2.04
N LEU A 335 26.61 -2.25 -1.55
CA LEU A 335 25.30 -1.57 -1.45
C LEU A 335 25.39 -0.35 -0.53
N GLN A 336 25.97 -0.47 0.66
CA GLN A 336 26.15 0.63 1.61
C GLN A 336 26.97 1.77 1.00
N LYS A 337 28.07 1.46 0.33
CA LYS A 337 28.91 2.47 -0.34
C LYS A 337 28.14 3.22 -1.42
N SER A 338 27.49 2.49 -2.34
CA SER A 338 26.70 3.10 -3.40
C SER A 338 25.55 3.94 -2.86
N LEU A 339 24.90 3.50 -1.78
CA LEU A 339 23.85 4.26 -1.13
C LEU A 339 24.40 5.57 -0.54
N ASN A 340 25.52 5.54 0.18
CA ASN A 340 26.15 6.73 0.75
C ASN A 340 26.61 7.74 -0.30
N GLU A 341 26.89 7.34 -1.53
CA GLU A 341 27.20 8.24 -2.64
C GLU A 341 26.00 9.09 -3.07
N THR A 342 24.79 8.67 -2.73
CA THR A 342 23.52 9.37 -3.04
C THR A 342 22.95 10.17 -1.87
N LEU A 343 23.40 9.89 -0.65
CA LEU A 343 22.92 10.50 0.58
C LEU A 343 23.67 11.77 0.96
N ARG A 344 23.00 12.65 1.70
CA ARG A 344 23.66 13.82 2.30
C ARG A 344 24.62 13.38 3.41
N PRO A 345 25.69 14.11 3.70
CA PRO A 345 26.71 13.65 4.65
C PRO A 345 26.20 13.24 6.04
N PHE A 346 25.16 13.91 6.53
CA PHE A 346 24.56 13.59 7.83
C PHE A 346 23.60 12.39 7.80
N GLU A 347 23.18 11.96 6.60
CA GLU A 347 22.38 10.76 6.37
C GLU A 347 23.23 9.51 6.13
N HIS A 348 24.57 9.67 6.04
CA HIS A 348 25.43 8.52 5.74
C HIS A 348 25.26 7.39 6.74
N ILE A 349 25.10 6.21 6.21
CA ILE A 349 25.00 4.97 6.95
C ILE A 349 26.40 4.46 7.25
N HIS A 350 26.75 4.34 8.52
CA HIS A 350 28.06 3.87 8.96
C HIS A 350 28.05 2.43 9.43
N GLU A 351 26.88 1.87 9.68
CA GLU A 351 26.71 0.53 10.19
C GLU A 351 25.79 -0.29 9.31
N THR A 352 26.20 -1.53 9.00
CA THR A 352 25.38 -2.53 8.31
C THR A 352 25.20 -3.74 9.23
N ARG A 353 23.95 -4.17 9.41
CA ARG A 353 23.59 -5.35 10.21
C ARG A 353 23.09 -6.47 9.30
N MET A 354 23.77 -7.61 9.41
CA MET A 354 23.38 -8.85 8.76
C MET A 354 22.28 -9.53 9.58
N LEU A 355 21.08 -9.69 9.02
CA LEU A 355 19.96 -10.35 9.68
C LEU A 355 19.62 -11.65 8.94
N HIS A 356 18.96 -12.58 9.64
CA HIS A 356 18.41 -13.77 8.99
C HIS A 356 17.28 -13.40 8.02
N ALA A 357 16.40 -12.49 8.43
CA ALA A 357 15.31 -11.94 7.61
C ALA A 357 14.98 -10.51 8.07
N ILE A 358 14.50 -9.68 7.15
CA ILE A 358 13.97 -8.36 7.44
C ILE A 358 12.46 -8.49 7.69
N PRO A 359 11.92 -7.98 8.83
CA PRO A 359 10.48 -8.01 9.08
C PRO A 359 9.71 -7.22 8.02
N ARG A 360 8.80 -7.90 7.32
CA ARG A 360 7.91 -7.28 6.33
C ARG A 360 6.47 -7.72 6.55
N SER A 361 5.54 -6.81 6.27
CA SER A 361 4.11 -7.15 6.20
C SER A 361 3.82 -8.05 5.00
N GLU A 362 2.62 -8.63 4.95
CA GLU A 362 2.15 -9.43 3.79
C GLU A 362 2.16 -8.65 2.46
N LEU A 363 2.07 -7.32 2.52
CA LEU A 363 2.20 -6.42 1.37
C LEU A 363 3.65 -5.97 1.11
N GLY A 364 4.64 -6.62 1.72
CA GLY A 364 6.06 -6.36 1.51
C GLY A 364 6.60 -5.09 2.17
N LYS A 365 5.81 -4.35 2.97
CA LYS A 365 6.29 -3.15 3.68
C LYS A 365 7.19 -3.53 4.84
N VAL A 366 8.32 -2.82 5.01
CA VAL A 366 9.21 -2.97 6.17
C VAL A 366 8.47 -2.62 7.46
N MET A 367 8.49 -3.53 8.43
CA MET A 367 7.91 -3.35 9.76
C MET A 367 8.96 -2.71 10.68
N LEU A 368 9.11 -1.39 10.60
CA LEU A 368 10.20 -0.63 11.26
C LEU A 368 10.28 -0.86 12.77
N ALA A 369 9.15 -1.01 13.47
CA ALA A 369 9.15 -1.26 14.92
C ALA A 369 9.78 -2.62 15.27
N GLU A 370 9.47 -3.65 14.50
CA GLU A 370 10.05 -4.97 14.66
C GLU A 370 11.53 -4.98 14.23
N LEU A 371 11.85 -4.27 13.14
CA LEU A 371 13.22 -4.14 12.67
C LEU A 371 14.11 -3.45 13.73
N ARG A 372 13.64 -2.35 14.33
CA ARG A 372 14.36 -1.68 15.44
C ARG A 372 14.63 -2.59 16.63
N ALA A 373 13.73 -3.51 16.93
CA ALA A 373 13.91 -4.47 18.04
C ALA A 373 14.97 -5.54 17.73
N LEU A 374 15.37 -5.72 16.48
CA LEU A 374 16.41 -6.66 16.04
C LEU A 374 17.78 -5.99 15.90
N LEU A 375 17.88 -4.66 15.95
CA LEU A 375 19.10 -3.87 15.78
C LEU A 375 19.66 -3.39 17.12
#